data_f1aa56d1c72eeb91ff7a1f2b5dcb4cb0
#
_entry.id   f1aa56d1c72eeb91ff7a1f2b5dcb4cb0
#
_cell.length_a   1.000
_cell.length_b   1.000
_cell.length_c   1.000
_cell.angle_alpha   90.00
_cell.angle_beta   90.00
_cell.angle_gamma   90.00
#
_symmetry.space_group_name_H-M   'P 1'
#
loop_
_entity.id
_entity.type
_entity.pdbx_description
1 polymer ?
#
loop_
_entity_poly.entity_id
_entity_poly.type
_entity_poly.pdbx_seq_one_letter_code
_entity_poly.pdbx_strand_id
1 'polypeptide(L)'
;MKKKPFLRQLQRVRKICLAFPDATEKISHGEPTFFSKKGVFTMFSNNHHKDGHVAVWVPAPAGLQEALISEAPKTYYRPPYVGSGGWIGIELDQIGDEALTGHIRQGWNLVAKRK
;
A
#
# COMPACT_ATOMS: atom_id res chain seq x y z
N MET A 1 15.36 20.48 -13.17
CA MET A 1 15.65 19.27 -12.38
C MET A 1 14.42 18.38 -12.34
N LYS A 2 14.56 17.15 -12.72
CA LYS A 2 13.43 16.21 -12.70
C LYS A 2 13.19 15.75 -11.27
N LYS A 3 11.93 15.85 -10.84
CA LYS A 3 11.54 15.25 -9.55
C LYS A 3 11.61 13.74 -9.66
N LYS A 4 12.10 13.10 -8.61
CA LYS A 4 12.10 11.65 -8.57
C LYS A 4 10.65 11.17 -8.55
N PRO A 5 10.25 10.23 -9.44
CA PRO A 5 8.86 9.78 -9.52
C PRO A 5 8.28 9.29 -8.19
N PHE A 6 9.12 8.64 -7.35
CA PHE A 6 8.63 8.13 -6.08
C PHE A 6 8.18 9.22 -5.12
N LEU A 7 8.76 10.43 -5.19
CA LEU A 7 8.36 11.51 -4.28
C LEU A 7 6.93 11.97 -4.53
N ARG A 8 6.53 12.06 -5.80
CA ARG A 8 5.15 12.40 -6.15
C ARG A 8 4.20 11.32 -5.64
N GLN A 9 4.57 10.07 -5.86
CA GLN A 9 3.74 8.95 -5.41
C GLN A 9 3.67 8.90 -3.88
N LEU A 10 4.77 9.15 -3.21
CA LEU A 10 4.78 9.18 -1.75
C LEU A 10 3.87 10.27 -1.20
N GLN A 11 3.90 11.48 -1.79
CA GLN A 11 3.02 12.56 -1.35
C GLN A 11 1.54 12.21 -1.58
N ARG A 12 1.24 11.55 -2.68
CA ARG A 12 -0.10 11.05 -2.99
C ARG A 12 -0.58 10.08 -1.91
N VAL A 13 0.25 9.12 -1.56
CA VAL A 13 -0.06 8.11 -0.54
C VAL A 13 -0.21 8.76 0.84
N ARG A 14 0.68 9.71 1.19
CA ARG A 14 0.58 10.46 2.45
C ARG A 14 -0.77 11.16 2.59
N LYS A 15 -1.18 11.84 1.53
CA LYS A 15 -2.44 12.57 1.54
C LYS A 15 -3.61 11.64 1.83
N ILE A 16 -3.60 10.47 1.22
CA ILE A 16 -4.65 9.47 1.42
C ILE A 16 -4.58 8.88 2.84
N CYS A 17 -3.41 8.39 3.23
CA CYS A 17 -3.26 7.65 4.49
C CYS A 17 -3.45 8.53 5.72
N LEU A 18 -2.89 9.74 5.71
CA LEU A 18 -2.94 10.61 6.89
C LEU A 18 -4.30 11.25 7.08
N ALA A 19 -5.23 11.07 6.14
CA ALA A 19 -6.62 11.50 6.31
C ALA A 19 -7.43 10.52 7.15
N PHE A 20 -6.92 9.31 7.40
CA PHE A 20 -7.62 8.33 8.26
C PHE A 20 -7.42 8.67 9.75
N PRO A 21 -8.41 8.33 10.61
CA PRO A 21 -8.32 8.64 12.05
C PRO A 21 -7.07 8.05 12.69
N ASP A 22 -6.38 8.87 13.47
CA ASP A 22 -5.20 8.47 14.25
C ASP A 22 -4.05 7.90 13.41
N ALA A 23 -4.05 8.17 12.11
CA ALA A 23 -2.99 7.68 11.23
C ALA A 23 -1.68 8.43 11.48
N THR A 24 -0.59 7.69 11.53
CA THR A 24 0.75 8.24 11.68
C THR A 24 1.68 7.63 10.64
N GLU A 25 2.75 8.33 10.34
CA GLU A 25 3.77 7.85 9.41
C GLU A 25 5.10 7.70 10.13
N LYS A 26 5.76 6.57 9.93
CA LYS A 26 7.11 6.32 10.47
C LYS A 26 7.92 5.56 9.43
N ILE A 27 9.24 5.73 9.45
CA ILE A 27 10.12 4.88 8.66
C ILE A 27 10.18 3.50 9.34
N SER A 28 9.91 2.47 8.59
CA SER A 28 10.01 1.09 9.05
C SER A 28 10.64 0.26 7.92
N HIS A 29 11.68 -0.48 8.25
CA HIS A 29 12.45 -1.25 7.27
C HIS A 29 12.92 -0.38 6.08
N GLY A 30 13.29 0.88 6.38
CA GLY A 30 13.82 1.80 5.39
C GLY A 30 12.79 2.50 4.53
N GLU A 31 11.50 2.25 4.73
CA GLU A 31 10.45 2.83 3.91
C GLU A 31 9.36 3.51 4.74
N PRO A 32 8.73 4.59 4.19
CA PRO A 32 7.58 5.21 4.86
C PRO A 32 6.46 4.19 5.07
N THR A 33 5.99 4.13 6.30
CA THR A 33 5.00 3.15 6.72
C THR A 33 3.92 3.86 7.52
N PHE A 34 2.67 3.49 7.27
CA PHE A 34 1.52 4.18 7.85
C PHE A 34 0.81 3.27 8.85
N PHE A 35 0.61 3.80 10.04
CA PHE A 35 0.08 3.07 11.18
C PHE A 35 -1.27 3.64 11.60
N SER A 36 -2.20 2.75 11.95
CA SER A 36 -3.37 3.08 12.76
C SER A 36 -3.04 2.78 14.23
N LYS A 37 -3.99 3.01 15.13
CA LYS A 37 -3.81 2.62 16.53
C LYS A 37 -3.56 1.13 16.71
N LYS A 38 -4.03 0.31 15.77
CA LYS A 38 -3.97 -1.15 15.86
C LYS A 38 -2.80 -1.76 15.09
N GLY A 39 -2.08 -0.96 14.32
CA GLY A 39 -0.94 -1.47 13.56
C GLY A 39 -0.82 -0.88 12.18
N VAL A 40 0.08 -1.45 11.39
CA VAL A 40 0.38 -1.01 10.03
C VAL A 40 -0.81 -1.29 9.12
N PHE A 41 -1.22 -0.28 8.33
CA PHE A 41 -2.26 -0.50 7.31
C PHE A 41 -1.80 -0.16 5.90
N THR A 42 -0.64 0.46 5.73
CA THR A 42 -0.07 0.74 4.41
C THR A 42 1.44 0.85 4.52
N MET A 43 2.15 0.18 3.62
CA MET A 43 3.60 0.27 3.51
C MET A 43 3.93 0.82 2.12
N PHE A 44 4.72 1.90 2.06
CA PHE A 44 5.21 2.42 0.79
C PHE A 44 6.42 1.61 0.37
N SER A 45 6.54 1.31 -0.92
CA SER A 45 7.67 0.58 -1.47
C SER A 45 8.23 1.34 -2.66
N ASN A 46 9.53 1.67 -2.59
CA ASN A 46 10.23 2.33 -3.68
C ASN A 46 11.39 1.46 -4.15
N ASN A 47 11.15 0.66 -5.19
CA ASN A 47 12.18 -0.17 -5.80
C ASN A 47 12.86 -1.09 -4.77
N HIS A 48 12.06 -1.71 -3.91
CA HIS A 48 12.54 -2.58 -2.83
C HIS A 48 13.34 -3.75 -3.41
N HIS A 49 14.58 -3.93 -2.96
CA HIS A 49 15.50 -4.93 -3.51
C HIS A 49 15.61 -4.88 -5.04
N LYS A 50 15.50 -3.68 -5.62
CA LYS A 50 15.61 -3.47 -7.08
C LYS A 50 14.51 -4.21 -7.86
N ASP A 51 13.31 -4.35 -7.25
CA ASP A 51 12.19 -5.04 -7.89
C ASP A 51 11.49 -4.21 -8.97
N GLY A 52 11.84 -2.94 -9.10
CA GLY A 52 11.26 -2.06 -10.11
C GLY A 52 9.90 -1.47 -9.75
N HIS A 53 9.36 -1.78 -8.57
CA HIS A 53 8.05 -1.30 -8.17
C HIS A 53 8.12 0.02 -7.39
N VAL A 54 7.22 0.97 -7.71
CA VAL A 54 6.87 2.08 -6.84
C VAL A 54 5.42 1.84 -6.48
N ALA A 55 5.19 1.41 -5.26
CA ALA A 55 3.96 0.74 -4.91
C ALA A 55 3.57 0.98 -3.45
N VAL A 56 2.37 0.54 -3.09
CA VAL A 56 1.99 0.36 -1.70
C VAL A 56 1.63 -1.10 -1.47
N TRP A 57 1.84 -1.57 -0.26
CA TRP A 57 1.42 -2.89 0.20
C TRP A 57 0.34 -2.66 1.25
N VAL A 58 -0.83 -3.25 1.04
CA VAL A 58 -1.98 -3.06 1.94
C VAL A 58 -2.64 -4.39 2.26
N PRO A 59 -3.19 -4.54 3.49
CA PRO A 59 -3.96 -5.74 3.84
C PRO A 59 -5.18 -5.88 2.94
N ALA A 60 -5.55 -7.12 2.66
CA ALA A 60 -6.72 -7.41 1.83
C ALA A 60 -7.45 -8.63 2.39
N PRO A 61 -8.75 -8.75 2.14
CA PRO A 61 -9.51 -9.93 2.55
C PRO A 61 -8.99 -11.19 1.86
N ALA A 62 -9.21 -12.34 2.49
CA ALA A 62 -8.82 -13.63 1.93
C ALA A 62 -9.36 -13.78 0.51
N GLY A 63 -8.50 -14.21 -0.41
CA GLY A 63 -8.88 -14.45 -1.80
C GLY A 63 -8.78 -13.23 -2.71
N LEU A 64 -8.73 -12.02 -2.16
CA LEU A 64 -8.69 -10.83 -3.01
C LEU A 64 -7.36 -10.67 -3.73
N GLN A 65 -6.26 -11.04 -3.09
CA GLN A 65 -4.92 -10.95 -3.71
C GLN A 65 -4.90 -11.70 -5.04
N GLU A 66 -5.30 -12.97 -5.03
CA GLU A 66 -5.28 -13.80 -6.23
C GLU A 66 -6.23 -13.27 -7.30
N ALA A 67 -7.42 -12.84 -6.90
CA ALA A 67 -8.42 -12.32 -7.82
C ALA A 67 -7.92 -11.06 -8.54
N LEU A 68 -7.35 -10.12 -7.80
CA LEU A 68 -6.85 -8.87 -8.38
C LEU A 68 -5.65 -9.09 -9.29
N ILE A 69 -4.73 -9.97 -8.90
CA ILE A 69 -3.57 -10.28 -9.72
C ILE A 69 -4.00 -10.94 -11.04
N SER A 70 -4.97 -11.86 -10.96
CA SER A 70 -5.51 -12.51 -12.16
C SER A 70 -6.18 -11.51 -13.09
N GLU A 71 -6.94 -10.57 -12.54
CA GLU A 71 -7.71 -9.60 -13.31
C GLU A 71 -6.82 -8.49 -13.89
N ALA A 72 -5.87 -7.99 -13.11
CA ALA A 72 -5.05 -6.84 -13.51
C ALA A 72 -3.59 -7.02 -13.08
N PRO A 73 -2.85 -7.92 -13.74
CA PRO A 73 -1.47 -8.24 -13.33
C PRO A 73 -0.47 -7.10 -13.49
N LYS A 74 -0.80 -6.06 -14.24
CA LYS A 74 0.05 -4.88 -14.34
C LYS A 74 -0.13 -3.93 -13.17
N THR A 75 -1.25 -4.03 -12.47
CA THR A 75 -1.59 -3.15 -11.36
C THR A 75 -1.28 -3.79 -10.01
N TYR A 76 -1.54 -5.08 -9.89
CA TYR A 76 -1.45 -5.79 -8.61
C TYR A 76 -0.43 -6.90 -8.65
N TYR A 77 0.24 -7.10 -7.51
CA TYR A 77 1.21 -8.18 -7.38
C TYR A 77 1.26 -8.69 -5.95
N ARG A 78 1.90 -9.83 -5.76
CA ARG A 78 2.11 -10.39 -4.42
C ARG A 78 3.38 -9.78 -3.84
N PRO A 79 3.27 -8.94 -2.78
CA PRO A 79 4.46 -8.34 -2.19
C PRO A 79 5.27 -9.35 -1.41
N PRO A 80 6.59 -9.12 -1.23
CA PRO A 80 7.38 -10.00 -0.38
C PRO A 80 6.97 -9.87 1.09
N TYR A 81 7.28 -10.84 1.89
CA TYR A 81 7.03 -10.90 3.33
C TYR A 81 5.54 -10.93 3.66
N VAL A 82 4.83 -9.83 3.45
CA VAL A 82 3.42 -9.72 3.81
C VAL A 82 2.48 -10.38 2.80
N GLY A 83 2.99 -10.74 1.62
CA GLY A 83 2.18 -11.39 0.60
C GLY A 83 1.62 -12.73 1.04
N SER A 84 2.34 -13.48 1.85
CA SER A 84 1.86 -14.76 2.37
C SER A 84 0.66 -14.60 3.30
N GLY A 85 0.49 -13.41 3.90
CA GLY A 85 -0.66 -13.09 4.72
C GLY A 85 -1.85 -12.52 3.93
N GLY A 86 -1.76 -12.51 2.60
CA GLY A 86 -2.85 -12.04 1.75
C GLY A 86 -2.79 -10.57 1.39
N TRP A 87 -1.76 -9.85 1.81
CA TRP A 87 -1.60 -8.44 1.43
C TRP A 87 -1.41 -8.31 -0.07
N ILE A 88 -1.81 -7.16 -0.63
CA ILE A 88 -1.62 -6.87 -2.06
C ILE A 88 -0.61 -5.75 -2.25
N GLY A 89 0.20 -5.89 -3.30
CA GLY A 89 1.04 -4.81 -3.81
C GLY A 89 0.30 -4.11 -4.93
N ILE A 90 0.30 -2.78 -4.91
CA ILE A 90 -0.42 -1.96 -5.89
C ILE A 90 0.57 -1.01 -6.54
N GLU A 91 0.74 -1.16 -7.86
CA GLU A 91 1.58 -0.27 -8.65
C GLU A 91 0.92 1.10 -8.74
N LEU A 92 1.57 2.11 -8.19
CA LEU A 92 0.95 3.43 -8.02
C LEU A 92 0.70 4.16 -9.33
N ASP A 93 1.50 3.89 -10.37
CA ASP A 93 1.30 4.51 -11.68
C ASP A 93 0.22 3.81 -12.51
N GLN A 94 -0.36 2.72 -12.01
CA GLN A 94 -1.37 1.93 -12.72
C GLN A 94 -2.77 2.07 -12.12
N ILE A 95 -2.95 2.96 -11.16
CA ILE A 95 -4.23 3.05 -10.44
C ILE A 95 -4.60 4.51 -10.19
N GLY A 96 -5.89 4.82 -10.29
CA GLY A 96 -6.40 6.15 -9.96
C GLY A 96 -6.61 6.34 -8.47
N ASP A 97 -6.78 7.59 -8.05
CA ASP A 97 -6.87 7.93 -6.63
C ASP A 97 -8.09 7.33 -5.95
N GLU A 98 -9.22 7.26 -6.65
CA GLU A 98 -10.45 6.71 -6.06
C GLU A 98 -10.29 5.23 -5.72
N ALA A 99 -9.78 4.44 -6.66
CA ALA A 99 -9.57 3.01 -6.44
C ALA A 99 -8.47 2.78 -5.39
N LEU A 100 -7.40 3.55 -5.45
CA LEU A 100 -6.32 3.45 -4.47
C LEU A 100 -6.84 3.76 -3.06
N THR A 101 -7.61 4.82 -2.90
CA THR A 101 -8.21 5.18 -1.61
C THR A 101 -9.11 4.06 -1.11
N GLY A 102 -9.87 3.43 -2.00
CA GLY A 102 -10.73 2.31 -1.63
C GLY A 102 -9.96 1.12 -1.08
N HIS A 103 -8.83 0.77 -1.71
CA HIS A 103 -7.98 -0.32 -1.22
C HIS A 103 -7.34 0.01 0.12
N ILE A 104 -6.85 1.23 0.28
CA ILE A 104 -6.23 1.66 1.53
C ILE A 104 -7.28 1.66 2.65
N ARG A 105 -8.49 2.16 2.37
CA ARG A 105 -9.59 2.15 3.34
C ARG A 105 -9.94 0.74 3.77
N GLN A 106 -10.01 -0.19 2.82
CA GLN A 106 -10.27 -1.59 3.12
C GLN A 106 -9.19 -2.16 4.05
N GLY A 107 -7.93 -1.86 3.76
CA GLY A 107 -6.81 -2.28 4.61
C GLY A 107 -6.90 -1.67 5.99
N TRP A 108 -7.21 -0.38 6.08
CA TRP A 108 -7.38 0.31 7.36
C TRP A 108 -8.50 -0.34 8.18
N ASN A 109 -9.63 -0.65 7.54
CA ASN A 109 -10.75 -1.30 8.21
C ASN A 109 -10.39 -2.69 8.75
N LEU A 110 -9.63 -3.47 7.98
CA LEU A 110 -9.20 -4.80 8.42
C LEU A 110 -8.30 -4.70 9.67
N VAL A 111 -7.40 -3.72 9.69
CA VAL A 111 -6.53 -3.51 10.85
C VAL A 111 -7.32 -3.00 12.03
N ALA A 112 -8.27 -2.08 11.81
CA ALA A 112 -9.08 -1.50 12.88
C ALA A 112 -9.92 -2.55 13.61
N LYS A 113 -10.26 -3.66 12.96
CA LYS A 113 -11.05 -4.74 13.55
C LYS A 113 -10.22 -5.73 14.37
N ARG A 114 -8.91 -5.60 14.38
CA ARG A 114 -8.06 -6.49 15.18
C ARG A 114 -8.31 -6.27 16.67
N LYS A 115 -8.32 -7.37 17.38
CA LYS A 115 -8.52 -7.33 18.84
C LYS A 115 -7.21 -7.07 19.58
#